data_ff651145cdb853aa83fb07b2c2225996
#
_entry.id   ff651145cdb853aa83fb07b2c2225996
#
_cell.length_a   1.000
_cell.length_b   1.000
_cell.length_c   1.000
_cell.angle_alpha   90.00
_cell.angle_beta   90.00
_cell.angle_gamma   90.00
#
_symmetry.space_group_name_H-M   'P 1'
#
loop_
_entity.id
_entity.type
_entity.pdbx_description
1 polymer ?
#
loop_
_entity_poly.entity_id
_entity_poly.type
_entity_poly.pdbx_seq_one_letter_code
_entity_poly.pdbx_strand_id
1 'polypeptide(L)'
;MRLLLIAPREDYRLLVRKHVEIKWPDAAIVEHALGVEPDLDEQFAAVGFDAVIIVSAPPTSGAVDFAAAQASKVEFAPIVLLLLEDTPEFPPPAVPGVHLLYGRKVDRERLLKMIVTASSDHRKALALLRANPGYEDRYRFGTVIIRGHRCIRQVGSGGMCKIYLAESERAGTVVVLKVFNQVPDVSERFISFDRFLQEYEIVAGLNHKNIVRIYDLGVADDHAYIAMEHFPGGDLRERMKKPLSPEMALGFLRQIASALDAIHSVGVLHRDLKPANVMLRPDGSVSLIDFGLAKANENDISLTGTREIFGTPYYMSPEQGHAEVIDARSDLYSLGVVFYEMLIGRKPYNGATAMEVIYKHKRAELPEIAPQFAVYEAMLRRLLAKSPDDRFQTAEELLTAIARLKVPA
;
A
#
# COMPACT_ATOMS: atom_id res chain seq x y z
N MET A 1 14.26 12.98 15.07
CA MET A 1 14.59 14.03 14.09
C MET A 1 15.35 13.41 12.94
N ARG A 2 14.98 13.71 11.71
CA ARG A 2 15.61 13.14 10.51
C ARG A 2 16.21 14.26 9.67
N LEU A 3 17.51 14.19 9.39
CA LEU A 3 18.27 15.22 8.70
C LEU A 3 18.96 14.66 7.46
N LEU A 4 18.96 15.44 6.38
CA LEU A 4 19.81 15.17 5.23
C LEU A 4 21.01 16.12 5.27
N LEU A 5 22.22 15.58 5.23
CA LEU A 5 23.47 16.34 5.24
C LEU A 5 24.17 16.20 3.89
N ILE A 6 24.29 17.31 3.19
CA ILE A 6 24.94 17.40 1.89
C ILE A 6 26.21 18.22 2.01
N ALA A 7 27.36 17.63 1.74
CA ALA A 7 28.61 18.36 1.76
C ALA A 7 29.65 17.69 0.83
N PRO A 8 30.52 18.50 0.18
CA PRO A 8 31.50 17.97 -0.79
C PRO A 8 32.65 17.20 -0.11
N ARG A 9 32.91 17.46 1.16
CA ARG A 9 34.06 16.89 1.89
C ARG A 9 33.62 16.11 3.11
N GLU A 10 34.27 15.00 3.35
CA GLU A 10 33.98 14.10 4.49
C GLU A 10 34.18 14.77 5.85
N ASP A 11 35.24 15.60 5.99
CA ASP A 11 35.52 16.31 7.24
C ASP A 11 34.40 17.29 7.62
N TYR A 12 33.71 17.90 6.66
CA TYR A 12 32.54 18.76 6.92
C TYR A 12 31.35 17.92 7.35
N ARG A 13 31.11 16.77 6.71
CA ARG A 13 30.02 15.85 7.10
C ARG A 13 30.24 15.35 8.53
N LEU A 14 31.44 14.89 8.83
CA LEU A 14 31.80 14.42 10.17
C LEU A 14 31.64 15.48 11.25
N LEU A 15 32.05 16.73 10.95
CA LEU A 15 31.96 17.86 11.90
C LEU A 15 30.48 18.21 12.18
N VAL A 16 29.65 18.35 11.13
CA VAL A 16 28.22 18.67 11.27
C VAL A 16 27.51 17.53 12.00
N ARG A 17 27.75 16.29 11.62
CA ARG A 17 27.21 15.10 12.30
C ARG A 17 27.50 15.15 13.78
N LYS A 18 28.73 15.34 14.19
CA LYS A 18 29.15 15.41 15.60
C LYS A 18 28.42 16.51 16.36
N HIS A 19 28.18 17.68 15.73
CA HIS A 19 27.44 18.76 16.36
C HIS A 19 25.96 18.42 16.55
N VAL A 20 25.36 17.74 15.58
CA VAL A 20 23.96 17.31 15.62
C VAL A 20 23.76 16.21 16.65
N GLU A 21 24.60 15.17 16.65
CA GLU A 21 24.50 14.01 17.57
C GLU A 21 24.66 14.41 19.04
N ILE A 22 25.48 15.42 19.36
CA ILE A 22 25.58 15.94 20.72
C ILE A 22 24.25 16.53 21.21
N LYS A 23 23.46 17.14 20.34
CA LYS A 23 22.16 17.76 20.70
C LYS A 23 21.00 16.76 20.60
N TRP A 24 21.04 15.89 19.61
CA TRP A 24 20.04 14.88 19.32
C TRP A 24 20.72 13.53 19.07
N PRO A 25 21.01 12.76 20.13
CA PRO A 25 21.70 11.47 20.02
C PRO A 25 20.97 10.45 19.11
N ASP A 26 19.64 10.54 19.05
CA ASP A 26 18.79 9.65 18.27
C ASP A 26 18.39 10.25 16.88
N ALA A 27 19.12 11.26 16.41
CA ALA A 27 18.84 11.84 15.09
C ALA A 27 19.29 10.87 13.98
N ALA A 28 18.39 10.55 13.07
CA ALA A 28 18.74 9.86 11.84
C ALA A 28 19.35 10.84 10.85
N ILE A 29 20.65 10.69 10.54
CA ILE A 29 21.39 11.54 9.61
C ILE A 29 21.72 10.75 8.37
N VAL A 30 21.14 11.17 7.23
CA VAL A 30 21.50 10.65 5.91
C VAL A 30 22.52 11.60 5.30
N GLU A 31 23.64 11.06 4.80
CA GLU A 31 24.71 11.86 4.19
C GLU A 31 24.74 11.68 2.69
N HIS A 32 25.05 12.76 1.97
CA HIS A 32 25.29 12.76 0.53
C HIS A 32 26.56 13.56 0.21
N ALA A 33 27.45 12.97 -0.60
CA ALA A 33 28.72 13.56 -1.00
C ALA A 33 28.60 14.20 -2.38
N LEU A 34 28.45 15.54 -2.46
CA LEU A 34 28.44 16.26 -3.72
C LEU A 34 29.73 16.03 -4.52
N GLY A 35 29.61 15.65 -5.79
CA GLY A 35 30.71 15.46 -6.72
C GLY A 35 31.45 14.13 -6.57
N VAL A 36 31.06 13.27 -5.65
CA VAL A 36 31.59 11.90 -5.47
C VAL A 36 30.50 10.86 -5.78
N GLU A 37 29.27 11.14 -5.38
CA GLU A 37 28.06 10.39 -5.74
C GLU A 37 27.35 11.10 -6.91
N PRO A 38 26.47 10.39 -7.66
CA PRO A 38 25.66 11.03 -8.69
C PRO A 38 24.98 12.27 -8.14
N ASP A 39 24.98 13.35 -8.89
CA ASP A 39 24.27 14.58 -8.53
C ASP A 39 22.85 14.23 -8.10
N LEU A 40 22.37 14.91 -7.07
CA LEU A 40 20.98 14.76 -6.64
C LEU A 40 20.10 15.01 -7.85
N ASP A 41 19.39 13.95 -8.29
CA ASP A 41 18.48 14.01 -9.42
C ASP A 41 17.59 15.25 -9.32
N GLU A 42 17.27 15.89 -10.44
CA GLU A 42 16.31 17.00 -10.51
C GLU A 42 14.99 16.66 -9.83
N GLN A 43 14.66 15.36 -9.74
CA GLN A 43 13.47 14.83 -9.10
C GLN A 43 13.64 14.56 -7.60
N PHE A 44 14.85 14.69 -7.03
CA PHE A 44 15.06 14.47 -5.61
C PHE A 44 14.24 15.45 -4.78
N ALA A 45 13.32 14.92 -3.99
CA ALA A 45 12.53 15.70 -3.02
C ALA A 45 12.87 15.21 -1.61
N ALA A 46 13.44 16.08 -0.78
CA ALA A 46 13.73 15.78 0.63
C ALA A 46 12.45 15.77 1.48
N VAL A 47 11.40 15.14 0.98
CA VAL A 47 10.14 14.95 1.73
C VAL A 47 10.39 13.95 2.85
N GLY A 48 9.95 14.27 4.06
CA GLY A 48 10.14 13.40 5.23
C GLY A 48 11.42 13.67 6.03
N PHE A 49 12.26 14.62 5.63
CA PHE A 49 13.31 15.18 6.49
C PHE A 49 12.78 16.37 7.30
N ASP A 50 13.26 16.54 8.52
CA ASP A 50 12.95 17.72 9.33
C ASP A 50 13.73 18.94 8.86
N ALA A 51 14.92 18.75 8.29
CA ALA A 51 15.71 19.77 7.61
C ALA A 51 16.78 19.14 6.69
N VAL A 52 17.19 19.90 5.68
CA VAL A 52 18.36 19.60 4.84
C VAL A 52 19.48 20.57 5.20
N ILE A 53 20.65 20.05 5.51
CA ILE A 53 21.86 20.85 5.81
C ILE A 53 22.77 20.74 4.59
N ILE A 54 23.02 21.88 3.94
CA ILE A 54 23.97 21.95 2.82
C ILE A 54 25.18 22.75 3.30
N VAL A 55 26.36 22.15 3.17
CA VAL A 55 27.63 22.83 3.45
C VAL A 55 28.31 23.15 2.13
N SER A 56 28.61 24.42 1.90
CA SER A 56 29.37 24.85 0.71
C SER A 56 30.65 25.58 1.15
N ALA A 57 31.76 25.17 0.58
CA ALA A 57 33.05 25.84 0.71
C ALA A 57 33.39 26.67 -0.54
N PRO A 58 34.21 27.70 -0.45
CA PRO A 58 34.58 28.49 -1.61
C PRO A 58 35.19 27.67 -2.77
N PRO A 59 34.84 28.00 -4.03
CA PRO A 59 33.91 29.02 -4.45
C PRO A 59 32.46 28.62 -4.21
N THR A 60 31.68 29.45 -3.46
CA THR A 60 30.28 29.17 -3.08
C THR A 60 29.29 29.56 -4.18
N SER A 61 29.80 29.99 -5.34
CA SER A 61 28.97 30.37 -6.50
C SER A 61 28.09 29.17 -6.92
N GLY A 62 26.79 29.42 -7.02
CA GLY A 62 25.80 28.40 -7.38
C GLY A 62 25.16 27.65 -6.20
N ALA A 63 25.73 27.67 -5.00
CA ALA A 63 25.14 26.97 -3.83
C ALA A 63 23.79 27.57 -3.42
N VAL A 64 23.64 28.90 -3.52
CA VAL A 64 22.38 29.58 -3.22
C VAL A 64 21.33 29.25 -4.28
N ASP A 65 21.71 29.28 -5.56
CA ASP A 65 20.81 28.96 -6.68
C ASP A 65 20.36 27.49 -6.61
N PHE A 66 21.27 26.59 -6.29
CA PHE A 66 20.96 25.19 -6.06
C PHE A 66 19.97 25.02 -4.89
N ALA A 67 20.25 25.65 -3.74
CA ALA A 67 19.34 25.60 -2.59
C ALA A 67 17.98 26.21 -2.91
N ALA A 68 17.93 27.32 -3.65
CA ALA A 68 16.69 27.95 -4.10
C ALA A 68 15.88 27.05 -5.03
N ALA A 69 16.55 26.40 -5.99
CA ALA A 69 15.90 25.42 -6.89
C ALA A 69 15.31 24.23 -6.12
N GLN A 70 16.02 23.72 -5.12
CA GLN A 70 15.49 22.64 -4.28
C GLN A 70 14.33 23.12 -3.40
N ALA A 71 14.45 24.28 -2.75
CA ALA A 71 13.41 24.82 -1.87
C ALA A 71 12.13 25.22 -2.61
N SER A 72 12.19 25.42 -3.93
CA SER A 72 11.01 25.68 -4.76
C SER A 72 10.13 24.45 -5.00
N LYS A 73 10.65 23.25 -4.70
CA LYS A 73 9.89 22.00 -4.82
C LYS A 73 8.84 21.92 -3.70
N VAL A 74 7.68 21.37 -4.03
CA VAL A 74 6.55 21.27 -3.08
C VAL A 74 6.91 20.36 -1.92
N GLU A 75 6.58 20.76 -0.69
CA GLU A 75 6.86 20.05 0.55
C GLU A 75 8.35 19.71 0.79
N PHE A 76 9.27 20.35 0.09
CA PHE A 76 10.69 20.16 0.34
C PHE A 76 11.04 20.56 1.78
N ALA A 77 11.85 19.75 2.46
CA ALA A 77 12.31 20.08 3.81
C ALA A 77 13.10 21.41 3.80
N PRO A 78 13.03 22.23 4.87
CA PRO A 78 13.71 23.52 4.92
C PRO A 78 15.22 23.31 4.81
N ILE A 79 15.88 24.16 4.05
CA ILE A 79 17.31 24.09 3.80
C ILE A 79 18.05 25.03 4.76
N VAL A 80 19.00 24.49 5.52
CA VAL A 80 20.01 25.26 6.22
C VAL A 80 21.27 25.25 5.38
N LEU A 81 21.52 26.34 4.64
CA LEU A 81 22.70 26.47 3.79
C LEU A 81 23.83 27.15 4.57
N LEU A 82 24.85 26.37 4.91
CA LEU A 82 26.06 26.84 5.57
C LEU A 82 27.11 27.20 4.51
N LEU A 83 27.40 28.48 4.39
CA LEU A 83 28.43 29.02 3.51
C LEU A 83 29.71 29.28 4.36
N LEU A 84 30.79 28.56 4.04
CA LEU A 84 32.06 28.65 4.78
C LEU A 84 32.90 29.85 4.30
N GLU A 85 32.31 31.03 4.33
CA GLU A 85 32.91 32.29 3.95
C GLU A 85 32.42 33.42 4.87
N ASP A 86 33.04 34.63 4.75
CA ASP A 86 32.57 35.80 5.47
C ASP A 86 31.22 36.27 4.94
N THR A 87 30.40 36.84 5.85
CA THR A 87 29.12 37.42 5.43
C THR A 87 29.40 38.52 4.39
N PRO A 88 28.82 38.45 3.19
CA PRO A 88 29.03 39.48 2.16
C PRO A 88 28.41 40.82 2.59
N GLU A 89 28.98 41.92 2.13
CA GLU A 89 28.45 43.25 2.36
C GLU A 89 27.04 43.43 1.80
N PHE A 90 26.75 42.73 0.69
CA PHE A 90 25.43 42.65 0.07
C PHE A 90 24.99 41.16 -0.01
N PRO A 91 24.30 40.66 1.05
CA PRO A 91 23.82 39.27 1.03
C PRO A 91 22.76 39.08 -0.07
N PRO A 92 22.66 37.88 -0.65
CA PRO A 92 21.64 37.58 -1.64
C PRO A 92 20.23 37.75 -1.04
N PRO A 93 19.21 38.00 -1.88
CA PRO A 93 17.84 38.14 -1.40
C PRO A 93 17.39 36.86 -0.67
N ALA A 94 16.54 37.02 0.36
CA ALA A 94 16.01 35.90 1.09
C ALA A 94 15.18 34.96 0.17
N VAL A 95 15.49 33.70 0.19
CA VAL A 95 14.76 32.67 -0.55
C VAL A 95 13.85 31.94 0.44
N PRO A 96 12.54 31.85 0.19
CA PRO A 96 11.63 31.10 1.04
C PRO A 96 12.10 29.64 1.19
N GLY A 97 12.11 29.12 2.43
CA GLY A 97 12.56 27.76 2.72
C GLY A 97 14.09 27.57 2.79
N VAL A 98 14.89 28.63 2.50
CA VAL A 98 16.36 28.59 2.64
C VAL A 98 16.81 29.53 3.76
N HIS A 99 17.52 28.95 4.73
CA HIS A 99 18.10 29.66 5.87
C HIS A 99 19.62 29.75 5.69
N LEU A 100 20.12 30.95 5.43
CA LEU A 100 21.55 31.16 5.19
C LEU A 100 22.33 31.32 6.48
N LEU A 101 23.45 30.63 6.59
CA LEU A 101 24.39 30.74 7.71
C LEU A 101 25.82 30.94 7.15
N TYR A 102 26.41 32.10 7.46
CA TYR A 102 27.78 32.45 7.06
C TYR A 102 28.74 32.25 8.21
N GLY A 103 29.95 31.75 7.93
CA GLY A 103 31.02 31.67 8.89
C GLY A 103 32.20 30.83 8.38
N ARG A 104 33.44 31.31 8.58
CA ARG A 104 34.66 30.58 8.21
C ARG A 104 34.82 29.23 8.95
N LYS A 105 34.06 29.05 10.02
CA LYS A 105 34.00 27.81 10.80
C LYS A 105 32.54 27.50 11.14
N VAL A 106 32.23 26.23 11.27
CA VAL A 106 30.92 25.77 11.72
C VAL A 106 30.72 26.15 13.18
N ASP A 107 29.87 27.15 13.44
CA ASP A 107 29.44 27.54 14.76
C ASP A 107 28.28 26.64 15.19
N ARG A 108 28.55 25.81 16.22
CA ARG A 108 27.60 24.81 16.69
C ARG A 108 26.28 25.42 17.16
N GLU A 109 26.32 26.47 18.00
CA GLU A 109 25.11 27.04 18.59
C GLU A 109 24.23 27.68 17.51
N ARG A 110 24.83 28.41 16.60
CA ARG A 110 24.15 29.05 15.49
C ARG A 110 23.54 28.02 14.54
N LEU A 111 24.28 26.94 14.22
CA LEU A 111 23.79 25.85 13.37
C LEU A 111 22.58 25.16 14.00
N LEU A 112 22.69 24.72 15.27
CA LEU A 112 21.61 24.04 15.95
C LEU A 112 20.36 24.91 16.13
N LYS A 113 20.55 26.19 16.44
CA LYS A 113 19.46 27.16 16.52
C LYS A 113 18.75 27.31 15.16
N MET A 114 19.53 27.39 14.09
CA MET A 114 18.98 27.51 12.73
C MET A 114 18.18 26.27 12.31
N ILE A 115 18.68 25.08 12.60
CA ILE A 115 17.96 23.80 12.34
C ILE A 115 16.61 23.78 13.08
N VAL A 116 16.58 24.17 14.36
CA VAL A 116 15.34 24.22 15.14
C VAL A 116 14.34 25.21 14.56
N THR A 117 14.81 26.41 14.22
CA THR A 117 13.96 27.45 13.64
C THR A 117 13.39 27.00 12.31
N ALA A 118 14.25 26.54 11.40
CA ALA A 118 13.86 26.05 10.07
C ALA A 118 12.81 24.91 10.17
N SER A 119 13.08 23.91 10.99
CA SER A 119 12.14 22.78 11.18
C SER A 119 10.81 23.19 11.80
N SER A 120 10.81 24.17 12.73
CA SER A 120 9.59 24.67 13.36
C SER A 120 8.74 25.46 12.39
N ASP A 121 9.37 26.36 11.62
CA ASP A 121 8.67 27.22 10.66
C ASP A 121 8.09 26.39 9.50
N HIS A 122 8.85 25.42 9.04
CA HIS A 122 8.37 24.46 8.03
C HIS A 122 7.14 23.69 8.50
N ARG A 123 7.15 23.12 9.71
CA ARG A 123 5.99 22.41 10.27
C ARG A 123 4.76 23.29 10.37
N LYS A 124 4.90 24.56 10.77
CA LYS A 124 3.80 25.53 10.81
C LYS A 124 3.29 25.84 9.41
N ALA A 125 4.19 26.06 8.45
CA ALA A 125 3.82 26.30 7.06
C ALA A 125 3.08 25.12 6.42
N LEU A 126 3.56 23.89 6.63
CA LEU A 126 2.88 22.68 6.18
C LEU A 126 1.50 22.49 6.82
N ALA A 127 1.37 22.78 8.13
CA ALA A 127 0.07 22.69 8.81
C ALA A 127 -0.94 23.71 8.24
N LEU A 128 -0.51 24.93 7.93
CA LEU A 128 -1.36 25.96 7.29
C LEU A 128 -1.73 25.57 5.85
N LEU A 129 -0.79 25.04 5.08
CA LEU A 129 -1.02 24.57 3.72
C LEU A 129 -2.02 23.39 3.71
N ARG A 130 -1.85 22.44 4.61
CA ARG A 130 -2.72 21.25 4.74
C ARG A 130 -4.12 21.58 5.26
N ALA A 131 -4.29 22.68 5.97
CA ALA A 131 -5.60 23.19 6.42
C ALA A 131 -6.39 23.88 5.31
N ASN A 132 -5.80 24.17 4.16
CA ASN A 132 -6.47 24.88 3.06
C ASN A 132 -7.33 23.89 2.24
N PRO A 133 -8.68 24.11 2.13
CA PRO A 133 -9.53 23.30 1.24
C PRO A 133 -9.04 23.48 -0.21
N GLY A 134 -8.63 22.40 -0.85
CA GLY A 134 -8.06 22.41 -2.21
C GLY A 134 -6.53 22.26 -2.27
N TYR A 135 -5.83 22.25 -1.13
CA TYR A 135 -4.41 21.88 -1.08
C TYR A 135 -4.20 20.45 -1.59
N GLU A 136 -5.11 19.54 -1.21
CA GLU A 136 -5.06 18.14 -1.62
C GLU A 136 -5.13 17.93 -3.13
N ASP A 137 -5.85 18.78 -3.86
CA ASP A 137 -6.04 18.64 -5.31
C ASP A 137 -4.92 19.25 -6.16
N ARG A 138 -4.23 20.30 -5.65
CA ARG A 138 -3.25 21.05 -6.44
C ARG A 138 -1.82 20.59 -6.29
N TYR A 139 -1.45 19.99 -5.14
CA TYR A 139 -0.05 19.75 -4.78
C TYR A 139 0.26 18.27 -4.45
N ARG A 140 -0.72 17.39 -4.55
CA ARG A 140 -0.61 16.00 -4.09
C ARG A 140 -0.01 15.04 -5.10
N PHE A 141 0.13 15.41 -6.36
CA PHE A 141 0.43 14.47 -7.44
C PHE A 141 1.60 14.92 -8.31
N GLY A 142 2.54 14.02 -8.51
CA GLY A 142 3.70 14.19 -9.38
C GLY A 142 5.04 14.41 -8.67
N THR A 143 5.02 14.74 -7.36
CA THR A 143 6.24 15.00 -6.57
C THR A 143 6.47 14.02 -5.41
N VAL A 144 5.47 13.19 -5.06
CA VAL A 144 5.66 12.17 -4.02
C VAL A 144 6.34 10.97 -4.65
N ILE A 145 7.61 10.76 -4.31
CA ILE A 145 8.39 9.59 -4.71
C ILE A 145 8.51 8.68 -3.49
N ILE A 146 8.06 7.45 -3.62
CA ILE A 146 8.22 6.40 -2.61
C ILE A 146 9.16 5.35 -3.20
N ARG A 147 10.43 5.38 -2.80
CA ARG A 147 11.48 4.43 -3.20
C ARG A 147 11.50 4.10 -4.72
N GLY A 148 11.57 5.14 -5.57
CA GLY A 148 11.62 4.96 -7.03
C GLY A 148 10.24 4.79 -7.69
N HIS A 149 9.15 5.05 -6.95
CA HIS A 149 7.80 5.09 -7.48
C HIS A 149 7.27 6.51 -7.44
N ARG A 150 7.08 7.13 -8.58
CA ARG A 150 6.51 8.48 -8.71
C ARG A 150 4.99 8.42 -8.69
N CYS A 151 4.38 8.90 -7.61
CA CYS A 151 2.92 8.90 -7.47
C CYS A 151 2.28 9.87 -8.47
N ILE A 152 1.37 9.37 -9.32
CA ILE A 152 0.61 10.16 -10.31
C ILE A 152 -0.64 10.73 -9.66
N ARG A 153 -1.42 9.89 -8.97
CA ARG A 153 -2.64 10.28 -8.26
C ARG A 153 -3.04 9.24 -7.22
N GLN A 154 -3.76 9.66 -6.21
CA GLN A 154 -4.41 8.75 -5.28
C GLN A 154 -5.66 8.15 -5.94
N VAL A 155 -5.81 6.84 -5.87
CA VAL A 155 -6.95 6.10 -6.46
C VAL A 155 -7.87 5.49 -5.42
N GLY A 156 -7.41 5.44 -4.16
CA GLY A 156 -8.21 4.95 -3.05
C GLY A 156 -7.59 5.27 -1.70
N SER A 157 -8.40 5.17 -0.65
CA SER A 157 -7.95 5.23 0.74
C SER A 157 -8.81 4.30 1.60
N GLY A 158 -8.17 3.60 2.52
CA GLY A 158 -8.80 2.81 3.56
C GLY A 158 -8.30 3.26 4.92
N GLY A 159 -8.83 2.71 6.01
CA GLY A 159 -8.45 3.08 7.38
C GLY A 159 -6.96 2.90 7.68
N MET A 160 -6.29 1.95 7.04
CA MET A 160 -4.89 1.61 7.30
C MET A 160 -3.95 1.90 6.13
N CYS A 161 -4.45 2.18 4.92
CA CYS A 161 -3.62 2.37 3.75
C CYS A 161 -4.17 3.40 2.77
N LYS A 162 -3.26 3.98 2.00
CA LYS A 162 -3.57 4.80 0.82
C LYS A 162 -3.12 4.06 -0.43
N ILE A 163 -3.88 4.20 -1.50
CA ILE A 163 -3.61 3.54 -2.77
C ILE A 163 -3.34 4.61 -3.82
N TYR A 164 -2.19 4.53 -4.47
CA TYR A 164 -1.77 5.46 -5.51
C TYR A 164 -1.58 4.74 -6.84
N LEU A 165 -1.90 5.43 -7.92
CA LEU A 165 -1.35 5.11 -9.23
C LEU A 165 0.03 5.78 -9.30
N ALA A 166 1.06 5.03 -9.70
CA ALA A 166 2.42 5.52 -9.72
C ALA A 166 3.17 5.01 -10.97
N GLU A 167 4.14 5.80 -11.43
CA GLU A 167 5.15 5.31 -12.36
C GLU A 167 6.30 4.68 -11.57
N SER A 168 6.71 3.50 -11.95
CA SER A 168 7.80 2.78 -11.32
C SER A 168 8.97 2.69 -12.28
N GLU A 169 10.11 3.29 -11.94
CA GLU A 169 11.34 3.15 -12.70
C GLU A 169 11.80 1.68 -12.71
N ARG A 170 11.68 1.00 -11.57
CA ARG A 170 12.11 -0.40 -11.41
C ARG A 170 11.25 -1.37 -12.23
N ALA A 171 9.94 -1.12 -12.34
CA ALA A 171 9.03 -1.94 -13.15
C ALA A 171 8.97 -1.50 -14.61
N GLY A 172 9.46 -0.30 -14.95
CA GLY A 172 9.37 0.29 -16.28
C GLY A 172 7.93 0.54 -16.76
N THR A 173 6.98 0.64 -15.82
CA THR A 173 5.54 0.75 -16.14
C THR A 173 4.77 1.44 -15.03
N VAL A 174 3.50 1.74 -15.32
CA VAL A 174 2.55 2.22 -14.33
C VAL A 174 2.14 1.09 -13.39
N VAL A 175 2.20 1.36 -12.08
CA VAL A 175 1.88 0.41 -11.00
C VAL A 175 0.81 0.98 -10.07
N VAL A 176 0.16 0.11 -9.31
CA VAL A 176 -0.59 0.49 -8.13
C VAL A 176 0.33 0.37 -6.92
N LEU A 177 0.48 1.48 -6.20
CA LEU A 177 1.27 1.54 -4.98
C LEU A 177 0.34 1.60 -3.77
N LYS A 178 0.32 0.55 -2.97
CA LYS A 178 -0.42 0.48 -1.71
C LYS A 178 0.53 0.85 -0.58
N VAL A 179 0.22 1.96 0.10
CA VAL A 179 1.06 2.54 1.16
C VAL A 179 0.32 2.44 2.48
N PHE A 180 0.94 1.80 3.44
CA PHE A 180 0.39 1.61 4.78
C PHE A 180 0.91 2.74 5.68
N ASN A 181 -0.01 3.60 6.14
CA ASN A 181 0.31 4.68 7.08
C ASN A 181 0.42 4.10 8.48
N GLN A 182 1.52 4.38 9.15
CA GLN A 182 1.92 3.94 10.47
C GLN A 182 2.48 2.53 10.53
N VAL A 183 3.77 2.47 10.82
CA VAL A 183 4.35 1.39 11.61
C VAL A 183 3.86 1.63 13.04
N PRO A 184 3.02 0.78 13.61
CA PRO A 184 2.48 1.00 14.95
C PRO A 184 3.56 0.83 16.02
N ASP A 185 3.36 1.52 17.15
CA ASP A 185 4.21 1.55 18.33
C ASP A 185 4.67 0.16 18.81
N VAL A 186 5.88 0.13 19.32
CA VAL A 186 6.98 -0.82 19.33
C VAL A 186 6.80 -2.18 20.04
N SER A 187 5.65 -2.62 20.58
CA SER A 187 5.70 -3.83 21.41
C SER A 187 4.89 -5.07 21.02
N GLU A 188 3.76 -4.94 20.33
CA GLU A 188 2.96 -6.13 19.96
C GLU A 188 2.55 -6.20 18.47
N ARG A 189 2.64 -5.09 17.74
CA ARG A 189 2.22 -4.99 16.34
C ARG A 189 3.33 -5.22 15.32
N PHE A 190 4.61 -5.19 15.72
CA PHE A 190 5.75 -5.54 14.84
C PHE A 190 5.64 -6.98 14.33
N ILE A 191 5.26 -7.91 15.20
CA ILE A 191 5.12 -9.34 14.83
C ILE A 191 4.05 -9.51 13.73
N SER A 192 3.01 -8.69 13.73
CA SER A 192 1.93 -8.75 12.74
C SER A 192 2.31 -8.17 11.39
N PHE A 193 3.16 -7.14 11.40
CA PHE A 193 3.57 -6.45 10.20
C PHE A 193 4.67 -7.22 9.45
N ASP A 194 5.65 -7.78 10.17
CA ASP A 194 6.68 -8.65 9.59
C ASP A 194 6.05 -9.91 8.98
N ARG A 195 5.06 -10.50 9.66
CA ARG A 195 4.31 -11.63 9.10
C ARG A 195 3.53 -11.24 7.84
N PHE A 196 2.92 -10.06 7.83
CA PHE A 196 2.25 -9.50 6.64
C PHE A 196 3.22 -9.36 5.47
N LEU A 197 4.42 -8.82 5.69
CA LEU A 197 5.44 -8.70 4.65
C LEU A 197 5.93 -10.07 4.17
N GLN A 198 6.20 -11.01 5.09
CA GLN A 198 6.62 -12.37 4.74
C GLN A 198 5.59 -13.09 3.85
N GLU A 199 4.31 -12.97 4.16
CA GLU A 199 3.26 -13.56 3.34
C GLU A 199 3.17 -12.90 1.96
N TYR A 200 3.36 -11.56 1.86
CA TYR A 200 3.47 -10.88 0.57
C TYR A 200 4.74 -11.27 -0.21
N GLU A 201 5.86 -11.52 0.46
CA GLU A 201 7.08 -12.04 -0.17
C GLU A 201 6.85 -13.43 -0.79
N ILE A 202 6.12 -14.31 -0.09
CA ILE A 202 5.74 -15.62 -0.64
C ILE A 202 4.89 -15.45 -1.90
N VAL A 203 3.89 -14.57 -1.87
CA VAL A 203 3.04 -14.30 -3.03
C VAL A 203 3.82 -13.62 -4.16
N ALA A 204 4.76 -12.72 -3.84
CA ALA A 204 5.63 -12.08 -4.83
C ALA A 204 6.54 -13.08 -5.57
N GLY A 205 6.88 -14.19 -4.92
CA GLY A 205 7.60 -15.31 -5.53
C GLY A 205 6.76 -16.18 -6.47
N LEU A 206 5.41 -16.07 -6.43
CA LEU A 206 4.54 -16.85 -7.29
C LEU A 206 4.43 -16.24 -8.69
N ASN A 207 4.75 -17.00 -9.71
CA ASN A 207 4.52 -16.63 -11.10
C ASN A 207 3.27 -17.36 -11.63
N HIS A 208 2.10 -16.75 -11.45
CA HIS A 208 0.84 -17.33 -11.88
C HIS A 208 -0.05 -16.29 -12.59
N LYS A 209 -0.61 -16.65 -13.75
CA LYS A 209 -1.39 -15.75 -14.61
C LYS A 209 -2.63 -15.11 -13.96
N ASN A 210 -3.18 -15.74 -12.93
CA ASN A 210 -4.36 -15.26 -12.21
C ASN A 210 -4.07 -14.76 -10.80
N ILE A 211 -2.80 -14.46 -10.51
CA ILE A 211 -2.33 -13.80 -9.28
C ILE A 211 -1.71 -12.46 -9.68
N VAL A 212 -1.93 -11.44 -8.88
CA VAL A 212 -1.34 -10.10 -9.09
C VAL A 212 0.18 -10.18 -9.10
N ARG A 213 0.78 -9.53 -10.07
CA ARG A 213 2.24 -9.38 -10.08
C ARG A 213 2.66 -8.29 -9.10
N ILE A 214 3.51 -8.64 -8.16
CA ILE A 214 4.16 -7.72 -7.24
C ILE A 214 5.52 -7.37 -7.84
N TYR A 215 5.79 -6.08 -8.05
CA TYR A 215 7.03 -5.61 -8.65
C TYR A 215 8.05 -5.21 -7.59
N ASP A 216 7.57 -4.68 -6.48
CA ASP A 216 8.39 -4.25 -5.37
C ASP A 216 7.59 -4.20 -4.07
N LEU A 217 8.26 -4.41 -2.96
CA LEU A 217 7.69 -4.24 -1.63
C LEU A 217 8.82 -3.80 -0.68
N GLY A 218 8.47 -3.06 0.34
CA GLY A 218 9.46 -2.63 1.30
C GLY A 218 8.89 -1.84 2.46
N VAL A 219 9.77 -1.63 3.43
CA VAL A 219 9.52 -0.80 4.60
C VAL A 219 10.39 0.44 4.50
N ALA A 220 9.80 1.60 4.75
CA ALA A 220 10.48 2.84 5.06
C ALA A 220 10.22 3.16 6.53
N ASP A 221 10.95 4.15 7.08
CA ASP A 221 10.96 4.42 8.52
C ASP A 221 9.57 4.70 9.15
N ASP A 222 8.61 5.18 8.35
CA ASP A 222 7.28 5.58 8.79
C ASP A 222 6.13 4.89 8.03
N HIS A 223 6.44 4.08 7.01
CA HIS A 223 5.43 3.40 6.20
C HIS A 223 5.97 2.13 5.54
N ALA A 224 5.05 1.25 5.16
CA ALA A 224 5.35 0.16 4.26
C ALA A 224 4.63 0.36 2.94
N TYR A 225 5.14 -0.25 1.89
CA TYR A 225 4.51 -0.17 0.59
C TYR A 225 4.61 -1.48 -0.19
N ILE A 226 3.65 -1.64 -1.09
CA ILE A 226 3.62 -2.73 -2.07
C ILE A 226 3.33 -2.11 -3.42
N ALA A 227 4.23 -2.31 -4.38
CA ALA A 227 4.05 -1.91 -5.78
C ALA A 227 3.58 -3.11 -6.59
N MET A 228 2.40 -3.03 -7.18
CA MET A 228 1.77 -4.14 -7.87
C MET A 228 1.21 -3.75 -9.23
N GLU A 229 0.85 -4.73 -10.01
CA GLU A 229 0.23 -4.60 -11.33
C GLU A 229 -0.97 -3.66 -11.31
N HIS A 230 -1.05 -2.76 -12.30
CA HIS A 230 -2.20 -1.89 -12.53
C HIS A 230 -3.20 -2.56 -13.48
N PHE A 231 -4.47 -2.52 -13.10
CA PHE A 231 -5.58 -3.13 -13.84
C PHE A 231 -6.52 -2.05 -14.38
N PRO A 232 -6.34 -1.58 -15.62
CA PRO A 232 -7.21 -0.55 -16.20
C PRO A 232 -8.64 -1.05 -16.46
N GLY A 233 -8.87 -2.37 -16.51
CA GLY A 233 -10.18 -3.01 -16.67
C GLY A 233 -11.07 -2.95 -15.43
N GLY A 234 -10.56 -2.47 -14.31
CA GLY A 234 -11.26 -2.41 -13.03
C GLY A 234 -11.44 -3.78 -12.37
N ASP A 235 -12.37 -3.87 -11.45
CA ASP A 235 -12.67 -5.07 -10.66
C ASP A 235 -13.91 -5.84 -11.18
N LEU A 236 -14.06 -7.08 -10.72
CA LEU A 236 -15.18 -7.95 -11.09
C LEU A 236 -16.52 -7.38 -10.58
N ARG A 237 -16.55 -6.64 -9.47
CA ARG A 237 -17.77 -6.00 -8.94
C ARG A 237 -18.33 -5.00 -9.96
N GLU A 238 -17.47 -4.16 -10.56
CA GLU A 238 -17.87 -3.23 -11.61
C GLU A 238 -18.34 -3.99 -12.87
N ARG A 239 -17.65 -5.06 -13.22
CA ARG A 239 -18.02 -5.91 -14.37
C ARG A 239 -19.39 -6.57 -14.17
N MET A 240 -19.72 -6.99 -12.94
CA MET A 240 -20.99 -7.63 -12.58
C MET A 240 -22.19 -6.68 -12.54
N LYS A 241 -22.00 -5.37 -12.66
CA LYS A 241 -23.11 -4.43 -12.87
C LYS A 241 -23.87 -4.71 -14.19
N LYS A 242 -23.21 -5.39 -15.13
CA LYS A 242 -23.82 -5.93 -16.34
C LYS A 242 -23.93 -7.46 -16.21
N PRO A 243 -25.04 -8.07 -16.65
CA PRO A 243 -25.16 -9.52 -16.60
C PRO A 243 -23.96 -10.23 -17.23
N LEU A 244 -23.54 -11.32 -16.62
CA LEU A 244 -22.55 -12.24 -17.16
C LEU A 244 -23.25 -13.40 -17.84
N SER A 245 -22.71 -13.89 -18.96
CA SER A 245 -23.15 -15.18 -19.46
C SER A 245 -22.67 -16.30 -18.53
N PRO A 246 -23.40 -17.42 -18.42
CA PRO A 246 -22.97 -18.56 -17.61
C PRO A 246 -21.59 -19.09 -17.97
N GLU A 247 -21.22 -19.07 -19.26
CA GLU A 247 -19.89 -19.48 -19.76
C GLU A 247 -18.79 -18.55 -19.26
N MET A 248 -19.05 -17.22 -19.24
CA MET A 248 -18.12 -16.23 -18.71
C MET A 248 -17.96 -16.39 -17.20
N ALA A 249 -19.07 -16.59 -16.47
CA ALA A 249 -19.04 -16.84 -15.03
C ALA A 249 -18.23 -18.11 -14.68
N LEU A 250 -18.42 -19.19 -15.44
CA LEU A 250 -17.66 -20.43 -15.31
C LEU A 250 -16.17 -20.21 -15.66
N GLY A 251 -15.89 -19.42 -16.67
CA GLY A 251 -14.54 -19.02 -17.07
C GLY A 251 -13.79 -18.27 -15.94
N PHE A 252 -14.48 -17.34 -15.28
CA PHE A 252 -13.93 -16.64 -14.12
C PHE A 252 -13.78 -17.56 -12.90
N LEU A 253 -14.78 -18.40 -12.60
CA LEU A 253 -14.69 -19.40 -11.56
C LEU A 253 -13.41 -20.24 -11.69
N ARG A 254 -13.16 -20.77 -12.89
CA ARG A 254 -11.98 -21.59 -13.18
C ARG A 254 -10.67 -20.84 -12.97
N GLN A 255 -10.59 -19.59 -13.40
CA GLN A 255 -9.39 -18.76 -13.24
C GLN A 255 -9.11 -18.43 -11.77
N ILE A 256 -10.16 -18.09 -11.01
CA ILE A 256 -10.04 -17.80 -9.57
C ILE A 256 -9.65 -19.08 -8.81
N ALA A 257 -10.29 -20.21 -9.12
CA ALA A 257 -9.92 -21.51 -8.51
C ALA A 257 -8.46 -21.88 -8.80
N SER A 258 -7.95 -21.61 -10.02
CA SER A 258 -6.54 -21.83 -10.36
C SER A 258 -5.58 -20.94 -9.56
N ALA A 259 -5.97 -19.68 -9.29
CA ALA A 259 -5.19 -18.81 -8.42
C ALA A 259 -5.20 -19.28 -6.95
N LEU A 260 -6.37 -19.71 -6.45
CA LEU A 260 -6.48 -20.27 -5.10
C LEU A 260 -5.63 -21.52 -4.94
N ASP A 261 -5.64 -22.42 -5.93
CA ASP A 261 -4.80 -23.63 -5.92
C ASP A 261 -3.32 -23.27 -5.77
N ALA A 262 -2.84 -22.28 -6.53
CA ALA A 262 -1.47 -21.84 -6.48
C ALA A 262 -1.07 -21.23 -5.12
N ILE A 263 -1.92 -20.41 -4.49
CA ILE A 263 -1.60 -19.84 -3.16
C ILE A 263 -1.74 -20.87 -2.04
N HIS A 264 -2.72 -21.76 -2.13
CA HIS A 264 -2.90 -22.82 -1.14
C HIS A 264 -1.74 -23.83 -1.15
N SER A 265 -1.13 -24.11 -2.32
CA SER A 265 0.03 -25.00 -2.44
C SER A 265 1.26 -24.51 -1.68
N VAL A 266 1.37 -23.19 -1.43
CA VAL A 266 2.44 -22.56 -0.64
C VAL A 266 1.99 -22.17 0.78
N GLY A 267 0.83 -22.67 1.23
CA GLY A 267 0.32 -22.45 2.58
C GLY A 267 -0.31 -21.09 2.83
N VAL A 268 -0.58 -20.31 1.78
CA VAL A 268 -1.22 -18.98 1.89
C VAL A 268 -2.72 -19.09 1.66
N LEU A 269 -3.51 -18.41 2.49
CA LEU A 269 -4.97 -18.30 2.35
C LEU A 269 -5.32 -16.88 1.92
N HIS A 270 -6.37 -16.74 1.08
CA HIS A 270 -6.83 -15.41 0.64
C HIS A 270 -7.63 -14.66 1.72
N ARG A 271 -8.49 -15.33 2.45
CA ARG A 271 -9.30 -14.85 3.62
C ARG A 271 -10.27 -13.69 3.37
N ASP A 272 -10.18 -12.99 2.25
CA ASP A 272 -11.06 -11.85 1.89
C ASP A 272 -11.48 -11.90 0.42
N LEU A 273 -11.79 -13.11 -0.08
CA LEU A 273 -12.21 -13.28 -1.48
C LEU A 273 -13.60 -12.65 -1.70
N LYS A 274 -13.62 -11.67 -2.60
CA LYS A 274 -14.84 -10.94 -3.01
C LYS A 274 -14.62 -10.34 -4.40
N PRO A 275 -15.69 -9.95 -5.12
CA PRO A 275 -15.55 -9.39 -6.48
C PRO A 275 -14.63 -8.16 -6.59
N ALA A 276 -14.54 -7.34 -5.53
CA ALA A 276 -13.64 -6.18 -5.50
C ALA A 276 -12.15 -6.55 -5.45
N ASN A 277 -11.81 -7.79 -5.05
CA ASN A 277 -10.45 -8.30 -4.99
C ASN A 277 -10.09 -9.20 -6.18
N VAL A 278 -10.92 -9.19 -7.22
CA VAL A 278 -10.71 -9.86 -8.51
C VAL A 278 -10.63 -8.81 -9.60
N MET A 279 -9.44 -8.56 -10.11
CA MET A 279 -9.19 -7.53 -11.12
C MET A 279 -9.24 -8.11 -12.54
N LEU A 280 -9.62 -7.29 -13.50
CA LEU A 280 -9.70 -7.69 -14.91
C LEU A 280 -8.54 -7.09 -15.73
N ARG A 281 -7.90 -7.95 -16.52
CA ARG A 281 -6.93 -7.52 -17.54
C ARG A 281 -7.63 -7.20 -18.87
N PRO A 282 -6.98 -6.45 -19.76
CA PRO A 282 -7.54 -6.10 -21.07
C PRO A 282 -7.88 -7.31 -21.95
N ASP A 283 -7.23 -8.45 -21.76
CA ASP A 283 -7.49 -9.72 -22.47
C ASP A 283 -8.69 -10.50 -21.91
N GLY A 284 -9.37 -9.95 -20.90
CA GLY A 284 -10.51 -10.58 -20.25
C GLY A 284 -10.12 -11.62 -19.20
N SER A 285 -8.84 -11.83 -18.94
CA SER A 285 -8.40 -12.66 -17.83
C SER A 285 -8.57 -11.95 -16.49
N VAL A 286 -8.67 -12.72 -15.40
CA VAL A 286 -8.77 -12.18 -14.05
C VAL A 286 -7.53 -12.46 -13.21
N SER A 287 -7.31 -11.61 -12.23
CA SER A 287 -6.21 -11.69 -11.28
C SER A 287 -6.69 -11.44 -9.86
N LEU A 288 -6.30 -12.29 -8.92
CA LEU A 288 -6.53 -12.05 -7.50
C LEU A 288 -5.55 -11.02 -6.96
N ILE A 289 -6.08 -10.11 -6.15
CA ILE A 289 -5.34 -9.10 -5.41
C ILE A 289 -5.70 -9.16 -3.92
N ASP A 290 -4.97 -8.43 -3.08
CA ASP A 290 -5.32 -8.16 -1.67
C ASP A 290 -5.59 -9.43 -0.86
N PHE A 291 -4.56 -10.26 -0.70
CA PHE A 291 -4.56 -11.39 0.22
C PHE A 291 -4.83 -10.86 1.64
N GLY A 292 -5.82 -11.41 2.31
CA GLY A 292 -6.38 -10.92 3.58
C GLY A 292 -5.47 -11.11 4.80
N LEU A 293 -4.19 -10.84 4.64
CA LEU A 293 -3.10 -11.06 5.58
C LEU A 293 -3.22 -10.18 6.82
N ALA A 294 -3.80 -8.99 6.66
CA ALA A 294 -4.13 -8.10 7.78
C ALA A 294 -5.17 -8.70 8.74
N LYS A 295 -5.95 -9.69 8.29
CA LYS A 295 -6.97 -10.38 9.11
C LYS A 295 -6.42 -11.58 9.89
N ALA A 296 -5.16 -11.99 9.67
CA ALA A 296 -4.53 -13.10 10.37
C ALA A 296 -4.40 -12.86 11.89
N ASN A 297 -4.38 -11.60 12.32
CA ASN A 297 -4.28 -11.21 13.73
C ASN A 297 -5.62 -11.06 14.44
N GLU A 298 -6.75 -11.20 13.74
CA GLU A 298 -8.08 -11.13 14.35
C GLU A 298 -8.51 -12.44 15.04
N ASN A 299 -7.65 -13.47 15.05
CA ASN A 299 -7.84 -14.65 15.92
C ASN A 299 -7.66 -14.31 17.41
N ASP A 300 -7.06 -13.18 17.76
CA ASP A 300 -7.20 -12.53 19.08
C ASP A 300 -8.48 -11.69 19.12
N ILE A 301 -9.60 -12.37 18.91
CA ILE A 301 -10.91 -11.80 19.22
C ILE A 301 -11.03 -11.73 20.74
N SER A 302 -10.32 -10.78 21.35
CA SER A 302 -10.65 -10.36 22.70
C SER A 302 -12.05 -9.76 22.67
N LEU A 303 -12.94 -10.33 23.46
CA LEU A 303 -14.34 -9.97 23.70
C LEU A 303 -14.49 -8.55 24.33
N THR A 304 -13.73 -7.55 23.90
CA THR A 304 -13.86 -6.17 24.34
C THR A 304 -14.74 -5.38 23.36
N GLY A 305 -15.91 -5.30 23.70
CA GLY A 305 -17.12 -4.47 23.56
C GLY A 305 -17.29 -3.42 22.45
N THR A 306 -16.45 -3.25 21.44
CA THR A 306 -16.71 -2.31 20.33
C THR A 306 -16.20 -2.87 19.01
N ARG A 307 -16.90 -3.90 18.50
CA ARG A 307 -16.68 -4.41 17.14
C ARG A 307 -17.46 -3.56 16.14
N GLU A 308 -16.83 -2.64 15.51
CA GLU A 308 -17.23 -2.25 14.17
C GLU A 308 -16.78 -3.37 13.22
N ILE A 309 -17.72 -4.19 12.74
CA ILE A 309 -17.47 -5.13 11.63
C ILE A 309 -17.21 -4.27 10.41
N PHE A 310 -15.93 -4.06 10.08
CA PHE A 310 -15.52 -3.31 8.90
C PHE A 310 -15.93 -4.08 7.62
N GLY A 311 -17.02 -3.62 6.98
CA GLY A 311 -17.57 -4.19 5.76
C GLY A 311 -18.69 -5.21 6.01
N THR A 312 -19.57 -5.34 5.03
CA THR A 312 -20.69 -6.28 5.14
C THR A 312 -20.20 -7.69 4.78
N PRO A 313 -20.45 -8.71 5.64
CA PRO A 313 -19.84 -10.05 5.56
C PRO A 313 -20.50 -10.95 4.50
N TYR A 314 -20.81 -10.41 3.32
CA TYR A 314 -21.56 -11.14 2.28
C TYR A 314 -20.83 -12.33 1.68
N TYR A 315 -19.49 -12.37 1.76
CA TYR A 315 -18.67 -13.43 1.15
C TYR A 315 -17.94 -14.27 2.20
N MET A 316 -18.18 -13.99 3.48
CA MET A 316 -17.53 -14.63 4.60
C MET A 316 -18.01 -16.08 4.76
N SER A 317 -17.11 -17.00 5.01
CA SER A 317 -17.48 -18.38 5.31
C SER A 317 -18.12 -18.50 6.71
N PRO A 318 -18.90 -19.55 6.97
CA PRO A 318 -19.51 -19.78 8.28
C PRO A 318 -18.49 -19.76 9.43
N GLU A 319 -17.35 -20.43 9.25
CA GLU A 319 -16.26 -20.50 10.22
C GLU A 319 -15.59 -19.14 10.45
N GLN A 320 -15.40 -18.34 9.41
CA GLN A 320 -14.89 -16.98 9.56
C GLN A 320 -15.83 -16.09 10.40
N GLY A 321 -17.14 -16.22 10.15
CA GLY A 321 -18.16 -15.44 10.89
C GLY A 321 -18.27 -15.81 12.38
N HIS A 322 -17.76 -16.99 12.78
CA HIS A 322 -17.84 -17.51 14.15
C HIS A 322 -16.46 -17.63 14.81
N ALA A 323 -15.40 -17.12 14.20
CA ALA A 323 -14.03 -17.21 14.69
C ALA A 323 -13.58 -18.67 14.95
N GLU A 324 -14.04 -19.58 14.11
CA GLU A 324 -13.61 -20.98 14.08
C GLU A 324 -12.32 -21.13 13.25
N VAL A 325 -11.72 -22.32 13.23
CA VAL A 325 -10.49 -22.56 12.46
C VAL A 325 -10.76 -22.37 10.96
N ILE A 326 -9.91 -21.56 10.33
CA ILE A 326 -9.99 -21.20 8.91
C ILE A 326 -8.93 -21.97 8.14
N ASP A 327 -9.33 -22.57 7.02
CA ASP A 327 -8.42 -23.25 6.08
C ASP A 327 -8.78 -22.92 4.61
N ALA A 328 -8.13 -23.60 3.65
CA ALA A 328 -8.35 -23.42 2.21
C ALA A 328 -9.83 -23.54 1.78
N ARG A 329 -10.62 -24.33 2.50
CA ARG A 329 -12.05 -24.55 2.22
C ARG A 329 -12.91 -23.33 2.53
N SER A 330 -12.41 -22.41 3.36
CA SER A 330 -13.06 -21.11 3.59
C SER A 330 -12.99 -20.21 2.34
N ASP A 331 -11.86 -20.20 1.64
CA ASP A 331 -11.73 -19.47 0.37
C ASP A 331 -12.61 -20.08 -0.72
N LEU A 332 -12.74 -21.43 -0.75
CA LEU A 332 -13.64 -22.13 -1.68
C LEU A 332 -15.11 -21.79 -1.43
N TYR A 333 -15.51 -21.65 -0.16
CA TYR A 333 -16.85 -21.17 0.18
C TYR A 333 -17.07 -19.73 -0.34
N SER A 334 -16.13 -18.83 -0.08
CA SER A 334 -16.20 -17.45 -0.57
C SER A 334 -16.27 -17.38 -2.09
N LEU A 335 -15.50 -18.24 -2.79
CA LEU A 335 -15.58 -18.41 -4.24
C LEU A 335 -16.96 -18.91 -4.68
N GLY A 336 -17.57 -19.82 -3.92
CA GLY A 336 -18.95 -20.27 -4.15
C GLY A 336 -19.98 -19.12 -4.09
N VAL A 337 -19.83 -18.21 -3.11
CA VAL A 337 -20.67 -17.00 -3.00
C VAL A 337 -20.48 -16.07 -4.21
N VAL A 338 -19.22 -15.85 -4.62
CA VAL A 338 -18.91 -15.04 -5.82
C VAL A 338 -19.50 -15.70 -7.07
N PHE A 339 -19.37 -17.00 -7.23
CA PHE A 339 -19.93 -17.73 -8.39
C PHE A 339 -21.46 -17.68 -8.43
N TYR A 340 -22.11 -17.85 -7.28
CA TYR A 340 -23.56 -17.69 -7.18
C TYR A 340 -23.99 -16.28 -7.64
N GLU A 341 -23.31 -15.25 -7.15
CA GLU A 341 -23.63 -13.87 -7.52
C GLU A 341 -23.37 -13.60 -9.01
N MET A 342 -22.31 -14.15 -9.60
CA MET A 342 -22.02 -14.04 -11.03
C MET A 342 -23.12 -14.65 -11.90
N LEU A 343 -23.71 -15.78 -11.48
CA LEU A 343 -24.76 -16.48 -12.23
C LEU A 343 -26.14 -15.86 -12.03
N ILE A 344 -26.48 -15.53 -10.78
CA ILE A 344 -27.85 -15.17 -10.39
C ILE A 344 -28.04 -13.63 -10.38
N GLY A 345 -26.95 -12.85 -10.36
CA GLY A 345 -27.00 -11.38 -10.28
C GLY A 345 -27.31 -10.83 -8.88
N ARG A 346 -27.40 -11.69 -7.87
CA ARG A 346 -27.62 -11.31 -6.46
C ARG A 346 -26.91 -12.28 -5.52
N LYS A 347 -26.58 -11.82 -4.33
CA LYS A 347 -25.96 -12.64 -3.31
C LYS A 347 -26.92 -13.70 -2.75
N PRO A 348 -26.43 -14.89 -2.32
CA PRO A 348 -27.29 -15.93 -1.76
C PRO A 348 -27.93 -15.50 -0.45
N TYR A 349 -27.22 -14.71 0.36
CA TYR A 349 -27.68 -14.26 1.66
C TYR A 349 -27.57 -12.74 1.78
N ASN A 350 -28.68 -12.11 2.20
CA ASN A 350 -28.79 -10.68 2.47
C ASN A 350 -29.44 -10.50 3.85
N GLY A 351 -29.16 -9.39 4.52
CA GLY A 351 -29.73 -9.05 5.84
C GLY A 351 -29.71 -7.56 6.09
N ALA A 352 -30.53 -7.12 7.04
CA ALA A 352 -30.56 -5.73 7.48
C ALA A 352 -29.33 -5.37 8.34
N THR A 353 -28.69 -6.37 8.94
CA THR A 353 -27.48 -6.21 9.77
C THR A 353 -26.40 -7.21 9.34
N ALA A 354 -25.14 -6.88 9.66
CA ALA A 354 -24.00 -7.77 9.44
C ALA A 354 -24.19 -9.12 10.16
N MET A 355 -24.71 -9.10 11.38
CA MET A 355 -24.97 -10.31 12.16
C MET A 355 -26.03 -11.22 11.53
N GLU A 356 -27.07 -10.63 10.94
CA GLU A 356 -28.08 -11.39 10.20
C GLU A 356 -27.48 -12.11 8.99
N VAL A 357 -26.57 -11.46 8.25
CA VAL A 357 -25.88 -12.06 7.13
C VAL A 357 -24.98 -13.21 7.60
N ILE A 358 -24.20 -13.01 8.67
CA ILE A 358 -23.35 -14.05 9.28
C ILE A 358 -24.21 -15.25 9.73
N TYR A 359 -25.32 -14.98 10.40
CA TYR A 359 -26.24 -16.04 10.83
C TYR A 359 -26.76 -16.86 9.63
N LYS A 360 -27.15 -16.18 8.52
CA LYS A 360 -27.62 -16.84 7.31
C LYS A 360 -26.54 -17.69 6.65
N HIS A 361 -25.29 -17.22 6.62
CA HIS A 361 -24.16 -18.04 6.14
C HIS A 361 -24.03 -19.34 6.96
N LYS A 362 -24.26 -19.32 8.27
CA LYS A 362 -24.16 -20.52 9.14
C LYS A 362 -25.39 -21.44 9.05
N ARG A 363 -26.61 -20.88 8.90
CA ARG A 363 -27.85 -21.60 9.16
C ARG A 363 -28.83 -21.67 8.00
N ALA A 364 -28.88 -20.66 7.13
CA ALA A 364 -29.89 -20.62 6.09
C ALA A 364 -29.56 -21.59 4.95
N GLU A 365 -30.56 -22.24 4.44
CA GLU A 365 -30.44 -23.06 3.23
C GLU A 365 -30.04 -22.23 2.02
N LEU A 366 -29.41 -22.87 1.04
CA LEU A 366 -29.11 -22.22 -0.25
C LEU A 366 -30.44 -21.94 -0.95
N PRO A 367 -30.68 -20.70 -1.40
CA PRO A 367 -31.87 -20.36 -2.18
C PRO A 367 -32.00 -21.27 -3.43
N GLU A 368 -33.23 -21.51 -3.85
CA GLU A 368 -33.54 -22.32 -5.02
C GLU A 368 -32.81 -21.75 -6.26
N ILE A 369 -32.17 -22.63 -7.01
CA ILE A 369 -31.45 -22.33 -8.23
C ILE A 369 -32.43 -22.40 -9.40
N ALA A 370 -32.56 -21.30 -10.16
CA ALA A 370 -33.43 -21.27 -11.29
C ALA A 370 -33.09 -22.33 -12.36
N PRO A 371 -34.08 -22.93 -13.04
CA PRO A 371 -33.87 -24.07 -13.95
C PRO A 371 -32.78 -23.86 -15.01
N GLN A 372 -32.60 -22.63 -15.50
CA GLN A 372 -31.57 -22.32 -16.49
C GLN A 372 -30.14 -22.48 -15.95
N PHE A 373 -29.95 -22.53 -14.63
CA PHE A 373 -28.66 -22.72 -13.96
C PHE A 373 -28.55 -24.10 -13.29
N ALA A 374 -29.49 -25.02 -13.52
CA ALA A 374 -29.54 -26.32 -12.88
C ALA A 374 -28.24 -27.15 -13.07
N VAL A 375 -27.55 -26.98 -14.20
CA VAL A 375 -26.27 -27.65 -14.46
C VAL A 375 -25.19 -27.28 -13.44
N TYR A 376 -25.26 -26.11 -12.80
CA TYR A 376 -24.30 -25.62 -11.81
C TYR A 376 -24.74 -25.93 -10.36
N GLU A 377 -25.97 -26.41 -10.15
CA GLU A 377 -26.56 -26.55 -8.82
C GLU A 377 -25.75 -27.46 -7.89
N ALA A 378 -25.36 -28.63 -8.36
CA ALA A 378 -24.57 -29.57 -7.56
C ALA A 378 -23.23 -28.97 -7.11
N MET A 379 -22.57 -28.22 -7.98
CA MET A 379 -21.31 -27.53 -7.68
C MET A 379 -21.54 -26.39 -6.67
N LEU A 380 -22.58 -25.58 -6.85
CA LEU A 380 -22.93 -24.50 -5.91
C LEU A 380 -23.28 -25.04 -4.53
N ARG A 381 -24.08 -26.11 -4.45
CA ARG A 381 -24.45 -26.73 -3.18
C ARG A 381 -23.23 -27.25 -2.44
N ARG A 382 -22.26 -27.83 -3.14
CA ARG A 382 -21.03 -28.33 -2.57
C ARG A 382 -20.09 -27.18 -2.15
N LEU A 383 -19.92 -26.14 -2.93
CA LEU A 383 -19.13 -24.95 -2.55
C LEU A 383 -19.71 -24.25 -1.32
N LEU A 384 -21.05 -24.13 -1.24
CA LEU A 384 -21.76 -23.40 -0.20
C LEU A 384 -22.26 -24.28 0.95
N ALA A 385 -21.76 -25.53 1.04
CA ALA A 385 -22.04 -26.42 2.17
C ALA A 385 -21.59 -25.77 3.50
N LYS A 386 -22.40 -25.95 4.55
CA LYS A 386 -22.18 -25.31 5.84
C LYS A 386 -20.96 -25.87 6.56
N SER A 387 -20.85 -27.19 6.57
CA SER A 387 -19.65 -27.89 7.07
C SER A 387 -18.53 -27.81 6.05
N PRO A 388 -17.31 -27.41 6.43
CA PRO A 388 -16.14 -27.51 5.55
C PRO A 388 -15.90 -28.90 4.97
N ASP A 389 -16.23 -29.96 5.73
CA ASP A 389 -16.02 -31.36 5.31
C ASP A 389 -16.92 -31.77 4.13
N ASP A 390 -18.06 -31.10 3.95
CA ASP A 390 -18.99 -31.37 2.86
C ASP A 390 -18.64 -30.58 1.58
N ARG A 391 -17.62 -29.71 1.63
CA ARG A 391 -17.15 -28.91 0.48
C ARG A 391 -16.15 -29.65 -0.40
N PHE A 392 -15.72 -29.00 -1.49
CA PHE A 392 -14.48 -29.37 -2.14
C PHE A 392 -13.32 -29.23 -1.14
N GLN A 393 -12.46 -30.23 -1.07
CA GLN A 393 -11.37 -30.23 -0.09
C GLN A 393 -10.16 -29.43 -0.58
N THR A 394 -9.99 -29.33 -1.90
CA THR A 394 -8.93 -28.53 -2.53
C THR A 394 -9.46 -27.77 -3.74
N ALA A 395 -8.75 -26.72 -4.15
CA ALA A 395 -9.06 -26.01 -5.39
C ALA A 395 -8.82 -26.89 -6.63
N GLU A 396 -7.88 -27.82 -6.59
CA GLU A 396 -7.64 -28.80 -7.64
C GLU A 396 -8.86 -29.72 -7.84
N GLU A 397 -9.48 -30.17 -6.74
CA GLU A 397 -10.73 -30.98 -6.80
C GLU A 397 -11.85 -30.18 -7.49
N LEU A 398 -12.01 -28.90 -7.17
CA LEU A 398 -12.96 -28.02 -7.82
C LEU A 398 -12.65 -27.85 -9.33
N LEU A 399 -11.38 -27.63 -9.69
CA LEU A 399 -10.95 -27.53 -11.09
C LEU A 399 -11.27 -28.80 -11.87
N THR A 400 -11.07 -29.95 -11.27
CA THR A 400 -11.43 -31.25 -11.85
C THR A 400 -12.95 -31.37 -12.08
N ALA A 401 -13.76 -30.92 -11.13
CA ALA A 401 -15.21 -30.90 -11.25
C ALA A 401 -15.68 -29.95 -12.38
N ILE A 402 -15.06 -28.74 -12.46
CA ILE A 402 -15.33 -27.77 -13.55
C ILE A 402 -15.03 -28.39 -14.92
N ALA A 403 -13.89 -29.11 -15.05
CA ALA A 403 -13.51 -29.74 -16.33
C ALA A 403 -14.47 -30.85 -16.78
N ARG A 404 -15.17 -31.51 -15.84
CA ARG A 404 -16.15 -32.58 -16.11
C ARG A 404 -17.57 -32.05 -16.36
N LEU A 405 -17.81 -30.74 -16.10
CA LEU A 405 -19.13 -30.15 -16.25
C LEU A 405 -19.54 -30.11 -17.74
N LYS A 406 -20.62 -30.77 -18.06
CA LYS A 406 -21.20 -30.73 -19.42
C LYS A 406 -22.18 -29.56 -19.48
N VAL A 407 -21.71 -28.42 -19.97
CA VAL A 407 -22.58 -27.26 -20.23
C VAL A 407 -23.26 -27.52 -21.56
N PRO A 408 -24.62 -27.50 -21.64
CA PRO A 408 -25.33 -27.55 -22.91
C PRO A 408 -24.88 -26.39 -23.80
N ALA A 409 -24.69 -26.65 -25.08
CA ALA A 409 -24.31 -25.66 -26.08
C ALA A 409 -25.43 -24.63 -26.30
#